data_5e356a6c499d8353583e8a83b965be70
#
_entry.id   5e356a6c499d8353583e8a83b965be70
#
_cell.length_a   1.000
_cell.length_b   1.000
_cell.length_c   1.000
_cell.angle_alpha   90.00
_cell.angle_beta   90.00
_cell.angle_gamma   90.00
#
_symmetry.space_group_name_H-M   'P 1'
#
loop_
_entity.id
_entity.type
_entity.pdbx_description
1 polymer ?
#
loop_
_entity_poly.entity_id
_entity_poly.type
_entity_poly.pdbx_seq_one_letter_code
_entity_poly.pdbx_strand_id
1 'polypeptide(L)'
;MHNAPRHHAVIGAGWAGCAAAVALAAGGHRVSLFEAARTLGGRARRVELDGQVLDNGQHILLGAYRATLALMKQVGVDPARALLRLPLQMRYPLAAGSEGMDFVAPRLPAPWHLAVALWRAKGLARDDKMALARFSTTARWMGWQLHQDCSVTELLERFEQTPRLIRLMWRPLCIAALNTAPEQASAQVFLNVLRDSLGARRAASDMLIPRLDLGALLPDAAATYLEQRGALVHTGVMVSRLLPGNEAHTWRLQDRAGESLGQFAGVVLATGPEAAAQLLAGQHDTGLLQALQHEPITTCYLQYPDSVRLPAPFLALADDAPRQAWGQFVFDRGQLGGQAGCLAVVVSAAGQAIAEGHAALAAGITRQLATDFALPALATPQWRRVITEKRATFACTPGLQRPDNAAMPAGLALAGDYVAGDYPATLEGAVRSGLAAARLLIA
;
A
#
# COMPACT_ATOMS: atom_id res chain seq x y z
N MET A 1 -30.16 15.82 15.27
CA MET A 1 -30.35 15.05 16.52
C MET A 1 -29.04 14.34 16.80
N HIS A 2 -28.33 14.65 17.90
CA HIS A 2 -27.15 13.87 18.30
C HIS A 2 -27.66 12.55 18.86
N ASN A 3 -27.39 11.43 18.15
CA ASN A 3 -27.63 10.10 18.69
C ASN A 3 -26.86 9.96 20.01
N ALA A 4 -27.48 9.32 21.02
CA ALA A 4 -26.78 9.04 22.29
C ALA A 4 -25.48 8.24 22.04
N PRO A 5 -24.42 8.49 22.84
CA PRO A 5 -23.18 7.77 22.69
C PRO A 5 -23.40 6.25 22.76
N ARG A 6 -23.07 5.54 21.67
CA ARG A 6 -23.11 4.08 21.59
C ARG A 6 -21.72 3.51 21.78
N HIS A 7 -21.61 2.25 22.22
CA HIS A 7 -20.33 1.55 22.34
C HIS A 7 -20.11 0.66 21.12
N HIS A 8 -19.02 0.91 20.37
CA HIS A 8 -18.65 0.16 19.18
C HIS A 8 -17.34 -0.59 19.39
N ALA A 9 -17.21 -1.74 18.75
CA ALA A 9 -15.95 -2.46 18.66
C ALA A 9 -15.35 -2.30 17.26
N VAL A 10 -14.01 -2.26 17.21
CA VAL A 10 -13.23 -2.38 15.97
C VAL A 10 -12.26 -3.55 16.15
N ILE A 11 -12.33 -4.54 15.26
CA ILE A 11 -11.50 -5.74 15.29
C ILE A 11 -10.42 -5.63 14.22
N GLY A 12 -9.15 -5.55 14.64
CA GLY A 12 -7.98 -5.30 13.81
C GLY A 12 -7.57 -3.83 13.82
N ALA A 13 -6.32 -3.56 14.22
CA ALA A 13 -5.74 -2.22 14.29
C ALA A 13 -4.76 -1.94 13.16
N GLY A 14 -5.06 -2.44 11.95
CA GLY A 14 -4.46 -1.98 10.72
C GLY A 14 -4.92 -0.57 10.36
N TRP A 15 -4.45 0.00 9.26
CA TRP A 15 -4.80 1.37 8.84
C TRP A 15 -6.31 1.58 8.68
N ALA A 16 -7.06 0.56 8.21
CA ALA A 16 -8.51 0.61 8.11
C ALA A 16 -9.18 0.67 9.48
N GLY A 17 -8.74 -0.18 10.43
CA GLY A 17 -9.27 -0.19 11.78
C GLY A 17 -8.95 1.06 12.58
N CYS A 18 -7.71 1.58 12.47
CA CYS A 18 -7.35 2.88 13.04
C CYS A 18 -8.25 3.99 12.50
N ALA A 19 -8.51 4.02 11.17
CA ALA A 19 -9.37 5.02 10.56
C ALA A 19 -10.82 4.91 11.07
N ALA A 20 -11.36 3.70 11.17
CA ALA A 20 -12.71 3.47 11.70
C ALA A 20 -12.82 3.88 13.16
N ALA A 21 -11.87 3.46 14.01
CA ALA A 21 -11.87 3.78 15.43
C ALA A 21 -11.77 5.29 15.68
N VAL A 22 -10.86 5.97 14.97
CA VAL A 22 -10.72 7.45 15.05
C VAL A 22 -11.99 8.14 14.61
N ALA A 23 -12.66 7.69 13.55
CA ALA A 23 -13.90 8.29 13.07
C ALA A 23 -15.06 8.10 14.06
N LEU A 24 -15.21 6.90 14.65
CA LEU A 24 -16.21 6.62 15.68
C LEU A 24 -15.98 7.47 16.94
N ALA A 25 -14.74 7.55 17.42
CA ALA A 25 -14.39 8.36 18.59
C ALA A 25 -14.58 9.86 18.33
N ALA A 26 -14.24 10.35 17.13
CA ALA A 26 -14.51 11.73 16.72
C ALA A 26 -16.02 12.04 16.63
N GLY A 27 -16.85 11.04 16.33
CA GLY A 27 -18.32 11.13 16.37
C GLY A 27 -18.92 11.10 17.77
N GLY A 28 -18.10 11.04 18.83
CA GLY A 28 -18.56 11.03 20.23
C GLY A 28 -19.00 9.65 20.75
N HIS A 29 -18.68 8.58 20.04
CA HIS A 29 -18.98 7.22 20.44
C HIS A 29 -17.89 6.62 21.33
N ARG A 30 -18.26 5.67 22.20
CA ARG A 30 -17.32 4.84 22.96
C ARG A 30 -16.74 3.79 21.99
N VAL A 31 -15.42 3.57 22.04
CA VAL A 31 -14.73 2.65 21.13
C VAL A 31 -13.85 1.69 21.91
N SER A 32 -13.93 0.41 21.57
CA SER A 32 -12.94 -0.61 21.94
C SER A 32 -12.28 -1.13 20.67
N LEU A 33 -10.98 -0.91 20.54
CA LEU A 33 -10.16 -1.37 19.43
C LEU A 33 -9.38 -2.62 19.88
N PHE A 34 -9.55 -3.74 19.17
CA PHE A 34 -8.89 -5.02 19.46
C PHE A 34 -7.87 -5.36 18.39
N GLU A 35 -6.64 -5.65 18.77
CA GLU A 35 -5.56 -6.09 17.90
C GLU A 35 -4.93 -7.39 18.46
N ALA A 36 -4.84 -8.40 17.60
CA ALA A 36 -4.27 -9.70 17.98
C ALA A 36 -2.75 -9.63 18.17
N ALA A 37 -2.06 -8.76 17.44
CA ALA A 37 -0.63 -8.53 17.60
C ALA A 37 -0.33 -7.59 18.79
N ARG A 38 0.92 -7.58 19.22
CA ARG A 38 1.39 -6.63 20.26
C ARG A 38 1.61 -5.22 19.71
N THR A 39 1.73 -5.07 18.37
CA THR A 39 1.97 -3.83 17.67
C THR A 39 0.82 -3.53 16.72
N LEU A 40 0.45 -2.28 16.62
CA LEU A 40 -0.57 -1.78 15.69
C LEU A 40 -0.01 -1.67 14.26
N GLY A 41 -0.90 -1.41 13.28
CA GLY A 41 -0.55 -1.11 11.91
C GLY A 41 -0.83 -2.23 10.90
N GLY A 42 -1.13 -3.44 11.39
CA GLY A 42 -1.44 -4.58 10.52
C GLY A 42 -0.27 -4.93 9.59
N ARG A 43 -0.49 -4.94 8.27
CA ARG A 43 0.56 -5.21 7.27
C ARG A 43 1.55 -4.05 7.10
N ALA A 44 1.11 -2.82 7.25
CA ALA A 44 1.94 -1.62 7.17
C ALA A 44 2.31 -1.14 8.59
N ARG A 45 3.33 -1.76 9.17
CA ARG A 45 3.77 -1.56 10.56
C ARG A 45 5.28 -1.51 10.69
N ARG A 46 5.73 -0.97 11.80
CA ARG A 46 7.11 -1.13 12.29
C ARG A 46 7.37 -2.58 12.70
N VAL A 47 8.58 -3.05 12.46
CA VAL A 47 9.08 -4.37 12.87
C VAL A 47 10.42 -4.19 13.57
N GLU A 48 10.58 -4.81 14.72
CA GLU A 48 11.88 -4.88 15.40
C GLU A 48 12.51 -6.25 15.12
N LEU A 49 13.71 -6.24 14.57
CA LEU A 49 14.46 -7.43 14.21
C LEU A 49 15.93 -7.26 14.59
N ASP A 50 16.43 -8.11 15.49
CA ASP A 50 17.80 -8.08 15.99
C ASP A 50 18.26 -6.68 16.47
N GLY A 51 17.40 -5.98 17.20
CA GLY A 51 17.65 -4.64 17.72
C GLY A 51 17.57 -3.51 16.68
N GLN A 52 17.19 -3.83 15.44
CA GLN A 52 16.98 -2.85 14.37
C GLN A 52 15.49 -2.54 14.23
N VAL A 53 15.16 -1.26 14.14
CA VAL A 53 13.80 -0.80 13.81
C VAL A 53 13.68 -0.66 12.30
N LEU A 54 12.86 -1.53 11.70
CA LEU A 54 12.61 -1.61 10.28
C LEU A 54 11.09 -1.50 10.02
N ASP A 55 10.69 -1.42 8.77
CA ASP A 55 9.29 -1.53 8.35
C ASP A 55 9.00 -2.90 7.74
N ASN A 56 7.75 -3.38 7.87
CA ASN A 56 7.28 -4.61 7.20
C ASN A 56 7.19 -4.46 5.67
N GLY A 57 7.71 -3.39 5.14
CA GLY A 57 7.78 -3.05 3.71
C GLY A 57 7.95 -1.54 3.54
N GLN A 58 8.55 -1.14 2.41
CA GLN A 58 8.63 0.28 2.08
C GLN A 58 7.38 0.71 1.34
N HIS A 59 6.80 1.84 1.73
CA HIS A 59 5.58 2.36 1.14
C HIS A 59 5.83 3.73 0.50
N ILE A 60 5.20 3.96 -0.63
CA ILE A 60 5.07 5.27 -1.25
C ILE A 60 3.59 5.63 -1.22
N LEU A 61 3.28 6.79 -0.64
CA LEU A 61 1.95 7.37 -0.75
C LEU A 61 1.94 8.33 -1.94
N LEU A 62 0.75 8.62 -2.44
CA LEU A 62 0.57 9.62 -3.49
C LEU A 62 -0.10 10.88 -2.93
N GLY A 63 0.14 12.02 -3.56
CA GLY A 63 -0.56 13.25 -3.24
C GLY A 63 -2.09 13.14 -3.43
N ALA A 64 -2.55 12.13 -4.18
CA ALA A 64 -3.96 11.75 -4.34
C ALA A 64 -4.57 11.11 -3.07
N TYR A 65 -3.76 10.63 -2.11
CA TYR A 65 -4.23 9.93 -0.90
C TYR A 65 -4.79 10.91 0.14
N ARG A 66 -5.91 11.54 -0.22
CA ARG A 66 -6.50 12.64 0.56
C ARG A 66 -7.03 12.21 1.91
N ALA A 67 -7.69 11.04 1.98
CA ALA A 67 -8.25 10.55 3.24
C ALA A 67 -7.14 10.18 4.23
N THR A 68 -6.10 9.53 3.76
CA THR A 68 -4.93 9.18 4.55
C THR A 68 -4.22 10.42 5.10
N LEU A 69 -3.94 11.41 4.24
CA LEU A 69 -3.29 12.66 4.66
C LEU A 69 -4.15 13.49 5.63
N ALA A 70 -5.47 13.46 5.47
CA ALA A 70 -6.40 14.12 6.39
C ALA A 70 -6.43 13.40 7.75
N LEU A 71 -6.47 12.07 7.75
CA LEU A 71 -6.44 11.28 8.97
C LEU A 71 -5.14 11.47 9.75
N MET A 72 -3.98 11.48 9.08
CA MET A 72 -2.68 11.78 9.71
C MET A 72 -2.74 13.12 10.46
N LYS A 73 -3.23 14.17 9.81
CA LYS A 73 -3.40 15.49 10.46
C LYS A 73 -4.36 15.43 11.64
N GLN A 74 -5.47 14.72 11.53
CA GLN A 74 -6.47 14.58 12.59
C GLN A 74 -5.89 13.94 13.85
N VAL A 75 -4.99 12.96 13.71
CA VAL A 75 -4.33 12.30 14.84
C VAL A 75 -3.04 13.00 15.28
N GLY A 76 -2.74 14.17 14.73
CA GLY A 76 -1.61 15.00 15.16
C GLY A 76 -0.28 14.77 14.42
N VAL A 77 -0.28 13.96 13.34
CA VAL A 77 0.92 13.79 12.50
C VAL A 77 0.91 14.83 11.39
N ASP A 78 1.96 15.66 11.33
CA ASP A 78 2.14 16.63 10.23
C ASP A 78 2.72 15.92 8.98
N PRO A 79 1.94 15.76 7.89
CA PRO A 79 2.44 15.11 6.69
C PRO A 79 3.64 15.83 6.04
N ALA A 80 3.81 17.13 6.26
CA ALA A 80 4.92 17.87 5.67
C ALA A 80 6.26 17.52 6.33
N ARG A 81 6.25 17.14 7.60
CA ARG A 81 7.43 16.67 8.34
C ARG A 81 7.62 15.15 8.21
N ALA A 82 6.52 14.39 8.26
CA ALA A 82 6.54 12.93 8.26
C ALA A 82 6.85 12.31 6.88
N LEU A 83 6.68 13.07 5.79
CA LEU A 83 6.81 12.56 4.42
C LEU A 83 7.76 13.45 3.61
N LEU A 84 8.68 12.83 2.87
CA LEU A 84 9.42 13.48 1.80
C LEU A 84 8.54 13.57 0.56
N ARG A 85 8.25 14.79 0.12
CA ARG A 85 7.48 15.03 -1.11
C ARG A 85 8.41 15.17 -2.30
N LEU A 86 8.33 14.25 -3.23
CA LEU A 86 9.01 14.28 -4.52
C LEU A 86 8.00 14.48 -5.65
N PRO A 87 8.39 15.10 -6.77
CA PRO A 87 7.56 15.10 -7.97
C PRO A 87 7.41 13.66 -8.47
N LEU A 88 6.38 13.41 -9.30
CA LEU A 88 6.32 12.16 -10.06
C LEU A 88 7.63 11.95 -10.80
N GLN A 89 8.26 10.81 -10.56
CA GLN A 89 9.52 10.45 -11.19
C GLN A 89 9.66 8.94 -11.37
N MET A 90 10.36 8.56 -12.43
CA MET A 90 10.83 7.21 -12.66
C MET A 90 12.30 7.35 -13.10
N ARG A 91 13.21 7.16 -12.15
CA ARG A 91 14.63 7.40 -12.32
C ARG A 91 15.39 6.12 -12.10
N TYR A 92 16.11 5.68 -13.10
CA TYR A 92 17.02 4.55 -13.04
C TYR A 92 18.46 5.03 -12.90
N PRO A 93 19.35 4.24 -12.34
CA PRO A 93 20.79 4.49 -12.46
C PRO A 93 21.18 4.57 -13.93
N LEU A 94 21.89 5.64 -14.32
CA LEU A 94 22.38 5.85 -15.69
C LEU A 94 23.88 5.58 -15.76
N ALA A 95 24.34 4.44 -15.22
CA ALA A 95 25.72 4.01 -15.39
C ALA A 95 25.99 3.66 -16.87
N ALA A 96 27.25 3.76 -17.29
CA ALA A 96 27.64 3.45 -18.66
C ALA A 96 27.23 2.03 -19.06
N GLY A 97 26.45 1.88 -20.13
CA GLY A 97 25.90 0.61 -20.59
C GLY A 97 24.60 0.15 -19.92
N SER A 98 24.04 0.91 -18.97
CA SER A 98 22.73 0.60 -18.39
C SER A 98 21.59 1.07 -19.31
N GLU A 99 20.58 0.23 -19.47
CA GLU A 99 19.33 0.61 -20.13
C GLU A 99 18.39 1.28 -19.13
N GLY A 100 18.71 2.52 -18.76
CA GLY A 100 17.91 3.28 -17.80
C GLY A 100 17.07 4.37 -18.44
N MET A 101 16.24 4.98 -17.62
CA MET A 101 15.40 6.14 -17.97
C MET A 101 15.48 7.17 -16.84
N ASP A 102 15.49 8.46 -17.19
CA ASP A 102 15.32 9.55 -16.23
C ASP A 102 14.10 10.38 -16.63
N PHE A 103 12.98 10.09 -15.99
CA PHE A 103 11.70 10.79 -16.17
C PHE A 103 11.35 11.50 -14.88
N VAL A 104 11.30 12.84 -14.89
CA VAL A 104 10.97 13.66 -13.70
C VAL A 104 10.01 14.77 -14.11
N ALA A 105 8.86 14.82 -13.46
CA ALA A 105 7.85 15.83 -13.71
C ALA A 105 8.25 17.19 -13.08
N PRO A 106 8.39 18.27 -13.85
CA PRO A 106 8.68 19.60 -13.31
C PRO A 106 7.46 20.16 -12.55
N ARG A 107 7.70 21.21 -11.76
CA ARG A 107 6.65 21.91 -10.99
C ARG A 107 5.80 22.83 -11.89
N LEU A 108 5.17 22.26 -12.92
CA LEU A 108 4.25 22.94 -13.82
C LEU A 108 2.80 22.50 -13.56
N PRO A 109 1.79 23.31 -13.90
CA PRO A 109 0.39 22.88 -13.83
C PRO A 109 0.12 21.67 -14.74
N ALA A 110 -0.88 20.84 -14.38
CA ALA A 110 -1.37 19.79 -15.26
C ALA A 110 -2.03 20.43 -16.52
N PRO A 111 -1.87 19.87 -17.71
CA PRO A 111 -1.11 18.65 -18.06
C PRO A 111 0.36 18.90 -18.39
N TRP A 112 0.83 20.13 -18.37
CA TRP A 112 2.15 20.56 -18.84
C TRP A 112 3.31 19.87 -18.09
N HIS A 113 3.12 19.56 -16.80
CA HIS A 113 4.14 18.84 -16.03
C HIS A 113 4.51 17.48 -16.66
N LEU A 114 3.52 16.72 -17.18
CA LEU A 114 3.76 15.45 -17.87
C LEU A 114 4.33 15.64 -19.27
N ALA A 115 3.82 16.60 -20.03
CA ALA A 115 4.30 16.90 -21.39
C ALA A 115 5.79 17.30 -21.37
N VAL A 116 6.18 18.19 -20.45
CA VAL A 116 7.58 18.62 -20.31
C VAL A 116 8.44 17.50 -19.73
N ALA A 117 7.93 16.69 -18.78
CA ALA A 117 8.64 15.51 -18.30
C ALA A 117 8.96 14.55 -19.43
N LEU A 118 7.98 14.26 -20.29
CA LEU A 118 8.14 13.39 -21.45
C LEU A 118 9.16 13.95 -22.46
N TRP A 119 9.05 15.24 -22.76
CA TRP A 119 9.99 15.90 -23.67
C TRP A 119 11.44 15.83 -23.14
N ARG A 120 11.65 16.09 -21.85
CA ARG A 120 12.96 16.09 -21.20
C ARG A 120 13.48 14.71 -20.83
N ALA A 121 12.64 13.67 -20.85
CA ALA A 121 13.01 12.33 -20.46
C ALA A 121 14.26 11.83 -21.21
N LYS A 122 15.26 11.41 -20.47
CA LYS A 122 16.48 10.76 -21.00
C LYS A 122 16.25 9.26 -21.09
N GLY A 123 16.93 8.58 -22.00
CA GLY A 123 16.84 7.14 -22.16
C GLY A 123 15.58 6.65 -22.89
N LEU A 124 14.72 7.53 -23.38
CA LEU A 124 13.58 7.23 -24.25
C LEU A 124 13.83 7.69 -25.67
N ALA A 125 13.60 6.81 -26.63
CA ALA A 125 13.61 7.14 -28.06
C ALA A 125 12.40 7.99 -28.45
N ARG A 126 12.41 8.55 -29.66
CA ARG A 126 11.28 9.35 -30.18
C ARG A 126 10.00 8.53 -30.25
N ASP A 127 10.09 7.27 -30.67
CA ASP A 127 8.94 6.38 -30.78
C ASP A 127 8.33 6.04 -29.41
N ASP A 128 9.16 5.85 -28.38
CA ASP A 128 8.70 5.68 -27.00
C ASP A 128 7.88 6.91 -26.55
N LYS A 129 8.41 8.12 -26.78
CA LYS A 129 7.74 9.36 -26.40
C LYS A 129 6.41 9.55 -27.13
N MET A 130 6.34 9.18 -28.40
CA MET A 130 5.12 9.26 -29.20
C MET A 130 4.09 8.22 -28.74
N ALA A 131 4.51 6.99 -28.44
CA ALA A 131 3.64 5.93 -27.92
C ALA A 131 3.02 6.33 -26.59
N LEU A 132 3.82 6.86 -25.65
CA LEU A 132 3.33 7.34 -24.35
C LEU A 132 2.38 8.55 -24.48
N ALA A 133 2.66 9.48 -25.41
CA ALA A 133 1.77 10.61 -25.67
C ALA A 133 0.43 10.16 -26.23
N ARG A 134 0.42 9.23 -27.21
CA ARG A 134 -0.80 8.63 -27.77
C ARG A 134 -1.62 7.94 -26.68
N PHE A 135 -1.00 7.07 -25.88
CA PHE A 135 -1.67 6.39 -24.76
C PHE A 135 -2.36 7.40 -23.83
N SER A 136 -1.61 8.41 -23.37
CA SER A 136 -2.11 9.42 -22.43
C SER A 136 -3.29 10.21 -22.98
N THR A 137 -3.25 10.53 -24.28
CA THR A 137 -4.32 11.28 -24.96
C THR A 137 -5.56 10.41 -25.13
N THR A 138 -5.37 9.16 -25.60
CA THR A 138 -6.49 8.24 -25.84
C THR A 138 -7.16 7.82 -24.52
N ALA A 139 -6.39 7.53 -23.48
CA ALA A 139 -6.94 7.18 -22.16
C ALA A 139 -7.81 8.33 -21.60
N ARG A 140 -7.40 9.58 -21.78
CA ARG A 140 -8.24 10.73 -21.42
C ARG A 140 -9.51 10.82 -22.26
N TRP A 141 -9.41 10.63 -23.57
CA TRP A 141 -10.55 10.69 -24.47
C TRP A 141 -11.58 9.60 -24.14
N MET A 142 -11.14 8.41 -23.76
CA MET A 142 -11.97 7.29 -23.27
C MET A 142 -12.53 7.53 -21.86
N GLY A 143 -12.21 8.65 -21.20
CA GLY A 143 -12.60 8.88 -19.79
C GLY A 143 -11.97 7.90 -18.81
N TRP A 144 -10.84 7.26 -19.18
CA TRP A 144 -10.16 6.23 -18.39
C TRP A 144 -11.04 4.98 -18.10
N GLN A 145 -12.00 4.71 -18.98
CA GLN A 145 -12.94 3.60 -18.85
C GLN A 145 -12.77 2.62 -20.02
N LEU A 146 -12.82 1.33 -19.71
CA LEU A 146 -12.89 0.26 -20.69
C LEU A 146 -14.33 -0.23 -20.81
N HIS A 147 -14.74 -0.64 -22.00
CA HIS A 147 -16.02 -1.30 -22.20
C HIS A 147 -16.05 -2.67 -21.52
N GLN A 148 -14.94 -3.39 -21.61
CA GLN A 148 -14.71 -4.68 -20.97
C GLN A 148 -13.30 -4.67 -20.38
N ASP A 149 -13.16 -5.08 -19.12
CA ASP A 149 -11.86 -5.20 -18.45
C ASP A 149 -11.01 -6.29 -19.09
N CYS A 150 -9.71 -6.09 -19.11
CA CYS A 150 -8.72 -7.01 -19.65
C CYS A 150 -7.43 -6.93 -18.84
N SER A 151 -6.40 -7.69 -19.21
CA SER A 151 -5.09 -7.54 -18.56
C SER A 151 -4.40 -6.24 -18.96
N VAL A 152 -3.48 -5.74 -18.09
CA VAL A 152 -2.66 -4.57 -18.41
C VAL A 152 -1.79 -4.86 -19.64
N THR A 153 -1.29 -6.08 -19.81
CA THR A 153 -0.53 -6.48 -21.01
C THR A 153 -1.35 -6.28 -22.28
N GLU A 154 -2.60 -6.81 -22.31
CA GLU A 154 -3.50 -6.62 -23.46
C GLU A 154 -3.81 -5.14 -23.73
N LEU A 155 -4.00 -4.34 -22.66
CA LEU A 155 -4.18 -2.90 -22.80
C LEU A 155 -2.98 -2.24 -23.48
N LEU A 156 -1.77 -2.54 -23.01
CA LEU A 156 -0.53 -1.95 -23.53
C LEU A 156 -0.26 -2.36 -24.99
N GLU A 157 -0.58 -3.61 -25.37
CA GLU A 157 -0.52 -4.10 -26.75
C GLU A 157 -1.52 -3.37 -27.66
N ARG A 158 -2.78 -3.24 -27.24
CA ARG A 158 -3.82 -2.51 -28.02
C ARG A 158 -3.44 -1.05 -28.26
N PHE A 159 -2.70 -0.45 -27.34
CA PHE A 159 -2.21 0.93 -27.45
C PHE A 159 -0.79 1.04 -28.01
N GLU A 160 -0.29 -0.05 -28.59
CA GLU A 160 1.01 -0.10 -29.29
C GLU A 160 2.16 0.49 -28.44
N GLN A 161 2.20 0.12 -27.14
CA GLN A 161 3.28 0.58 -26.28
C GLN A 161 4.56 -0.18 -26.61
N THR A 162 5.68 0.57 -26.68
CA THR A 162 6.97 -0.04 -27.05
C THR A 162 7.48 -0.97 -25.96
N PRO A 163 8.25 -2.02 -26.31
CA PRO A 163 8.85 -2.93 -25.33
C PRO A 163 9.69 -2.19 -24.27
N ARG A 164 10.36 -1.10 -24.67
CA ARG A 164 11.13 -0.26 -23.76
C ARG A 164 10.26 0.44 -22.73
N LEU A 165 9.14 1.06 -23.15
CA LEU A 165 8.17 1.67 -22.22
C LEU A 165 7.52 0.65 -21.32
N ILE A 166 7.16 -0.51 -21.86
CA ILE A 166 6.59 -1.61 -21.05
C ILE A 166 7.56 -1.96 -19.93
N ARG A 167 8.83 -2.17 -20.24
CA ARG A 167 9.84 -2.58 -19.26
C ARG A 167 10.19 -1.48 -18.26
N LEU A 168 10.40 -0.23 -18.70
CA LEU A 168 10.95 0.82 -17.84
C LEU A 168 9.89 1.70 -17.18
N MET A 169 8.63 1.68 -17.64
CA MET A 169 7.57 2.53 -17.10
C MET A 169 6.33 1.73 -16.69
N TRP A 170 5.71 1.02 -17.65
CA TRP A 170 4.39 0.45 -17.41
C TRP A 170 4.41 -0.73 -16.45
N ARG A 171 5.33 -1.70 -16.66
CA ARG A 171 5.48 -2.85 -15.77
C ARG A 171 5.83 -2.43 -14.34
N PRO A 172 6.87 -1.61 -14.08
CA PRO A 172 7.17 -1.16 -12.73
C PRO A 172 6.04 -0.36 -12.09
N LEU A 173 5.34 0.47 -12.87
CA LEU A 173 4.22 1.26 -12.36
C LEU A 173 3.01 0.37 -12.03
N CYS A 174 2.68 -0.60 -12.87
CA CYS A 174 1.62 -1.58 -12.61
C CYS A 174 1.90 -2.39 -11.35
N ILE A 175 3.10 -2.94 -11.24
CA ILE A 175 3.52 -3.74 -10.08
C ILE A 175 3.54 -2.88 -8.81
N ALA A 176 4.07 -1.64 -8.86
CA ALA A 176 4.07 -0.75 -7.71
C ALA A 176 2.67 -0.34 -7.25
N ALA A 177 1.72 -0.20 -8.19
CA ALA A 177 0.37 0.24 -7.90
C ALA A 177 -0.57 -0.89 -7.45
N LEU A 178 -0.43 -2.09 -8.05
CA LEU A 178 -1.38 -3.20 -7.90
C LEU A 178 -0.76 -4.45 -7.28
N ASN A 179 0.56 -4.50 -7.14
CA ASN A 179 1.33 -5.69 -6.72
C ASN A 179 0.90 -6.96 -7.48
N THR A 180 0.49 -6.79 -8.72
CA THR A 180 0.02 -7.86 -9.61
C THR A 180 0.76 -7.71 -10.94
N ALA A 181 1.25 -8.81 -11.48
CA ALA A 181 1.97 -8.81 -12.76
C ALA A 181 1.06 -8.30 -13.90
N PRO A 182 1.56 -7.51 -14.87
CA PRO A 182 0.75 -6.92 -15.93
C PRO A 182 -0.08 -7.94 -16.74
N GLU A 183 0.39 -9.17 -16.83
CA GLU A 183 -0.26 -10.28 -17.51
C GLU A 183 -1.58 -10.71 -16.83
N GLN A 184 -1.69 -10.41 -15.53
CA GLN A 184 -2.84 -10.78 -14.68
C GLN A 184 -3.56 -9.56 -14.11
N ALA A 185 -2.92 -8.40 -14.11
CA ALA A 185 -3.47 -7.20 -13.48
C ALA A 185 -4.63 -6.61 -14.30
N SER A 186 -5.69 -6.16 -13.61
CA SER A 186 -6.82 -5.46 -14.22
C SER A 186 -6.40 -4.13 -14.84
N ALA A 187 -6.62 -4.00 -16.14
CA ALA A 187 -6.40 -2.76 -16.87
C ALA A 187 -7.33 -1.64 -16.40
N GLN A 188 -8.59 -1.95 -16.05
CA GLN A 188 -9.52 -0.95 -15.54
C GLN A 188 -9.06 -0.38 -14.19
N VAL A 189 -8.60 -1.23 -13.27
CA VAL A 189 -8.05 -0.78 -11.98
C VAL A 189 -6.79 0.05 -12.20
N PHE A 190 -5.91 -0.37 -13.11
CA PHE A 190 -4.71 0.37 -13.48
C PHE A 190 -5.04 1.75 -14.06
N LEU A 191 -6.01 1.84 -14.98
CA LEU A 191 -6.49 3.10 -15.53
C LEU A 191 -7.08 4.03 -14.46
N ASN A 192 -7.78 3.51 -13.45
CA ASN A 192 -8.28 4.29 -12.33
C ASN A 192 -7.13 4.93 -11.53
N VAL A 193 -6.07 4.16 -11.25
CA VAL A 193 -4.86 4.68 -10.59
C VAL A 193 -4.21 5.78 -11.43
N LEU A 194 -4.07 5.57 -12.74
CA LEU A 194 -3.51 6.57 -13.66
C LEU A 194 -4.37 7.83 -13.74
N ARG A 195 -5.70 7.70 -13.80
CA ARG A 195 -6.64 8.83 -13.79
C ARG A 195 -6.43 9.71 -12.56
N ASP A 196 -6.41 9.10 -11.38
CA ASP A 196 -6.40 9.82 -10.12
C ASP A 196 -5.02 10.36 -9.75
N SER A 197 -3.95 9.76 -10.28
CA SER A 197 -2.59 10.25 -10.12
C SER A 197 -2.14 11.17 -11.27
N LEU A 198 -2.19 10.70 -12.52
CA LEU A 198 -1.66 11.43 -13.69
C LEU A 198 -2.71 12.32 -14.36
N GLY A 199 -3.98 11.91 -14.35
CA GLY A 199 -5.09 12.66 -14.95
C GLY A 199 -5.57 13.85 -14.12
N ALA A 200 -5.23 13.91 -12.84
CA ALA A 200 -5.66 14.91 -11.88
C ALA A 200 -4.70 16.13 -11.81
N ARG A 201 -4.85 16.96 -10.75
CA ARG A 201 -3.93 18.08 -10.50
C ARG A 201 -2.50 17.56 -10.24
N ARG A 202 -1.49 18.31 -10.65
CA ARG A 202 -0.07 17.94 -10.48
C ARG A 202 0.26 17.40 -9.08
N ALA A 203 -0.23 18.07 -8.02
CA ALA A 203 0.04 17.66 -6.65
C ALA A 203 -0.52 16.27 -6.29
N ALA A 204 -1.47 15.72 -7.06
CA ALA A 204 -1.99 14.37 -6.87
C ALA A 204 -0.99 13.29 -7.32
N SER A 205 -0.14 13.61 -8.30
CA SER A 205 0.92 12.71 -8.78
C SER A 205 2.21 12.76 -7.96
N ASP A 206 2.35 13.71 -7.02
CA ASP A 206 3.54 13.78 -6.18
C ASP A 206 3.68 12.48 -5.36
N MET A 207 4.90 11.98 -5.30
CA MET A 207 5.29 10.80 -4.51
C MET A 207 5.62 11.26 -3.09
N LEU A 208 5.06 10.58 -2.11
CA LEU A 208 5.23 10.90 -0.69
C LEU A 208 5.89 9.71 0.00
N ILE A 209 7.17 9.86 0.33
CA ILE A 209 7.98 8.79 0.92
C ILE A 209 8.08 8.99 2.42
N PRO A 210 7.73 8.00 3.28
CA PRO A 210 7.84 8.10 4.73
C PRO A 210 9.26 8.41 5.19
N ARG A 211 9.36 9.39 6.11
CA ARG A 211 10.57 9.72 6.88
C ARG A 211 10.52 9.11 8.28
N LEU A 212 9.33 8.80 8.75
CA LEU A 212 9.08 8.05 9.97
C LEU A 212 8.90 6.57 9.63
N ASP A 213 9.05 5.69 10.62
CA ASP A 213 8.59 4.31 10.49
C ASP A 213 7.06 4.26 10.37
N LEU A 214 6.53 3.15 9.84
CA LEU A 214 5.10 3.02 9.54
C LEU A 214 4.22 2.98 10.80
N GLY A 215 4.76 2.61 11.96
CA GLY A 215 4.06 2.68 13.23
C GLY A 215 3.82 4.13 13.64
N ALA A 216 4.89 4.93 13.65
CA ALA A 216 4.83 6.36 14.00
C ALA A 216 4.08 7.20 12.95
N LEU A 217 3.98 6.72 11.69
CA LEU A 217 3.33 7.45 10.62
C LEU A 217 1.82 7.61 10.83
N LEU A 218 1.13 6.60 11.39
CA LEU A 218 -0.31 6.66 11.66
C LEU A 218 -0.74 5.83 12.89
N PRO A 219 -0.45 4.51 13.01
CA PRO A 219 -1.05 3.65 14.04
C PRO A 219 -0.80 4.11 15.48
N ASP A 220 0.44 4.48 15.81
CA ASP A 220 0.79 4.93 17.17
C ASP A 220 0.08 6.25 17.52
N ALA A 221 0.04 7.18 16.57
CA ALA A 221 -0.66 8.45 16.75
C ALA A 221 -2.18 8.26 16.85
N ALA A 222 -2.74 7.29 16.11
CA ALA A 222 -4.15 6.94 16.20
C ALA A 222 -4.49 6.34 17.59
N ALA A 223 -3.62 5.47 18.14
CA ALA A 223 -3.81 4.94 19.50
C ALA A 223 -3.81 6.05 20.53
N THR A 224 -2.82 6.94 20.49
CA THR A 224 -2.75 8.10 21.39
C THR A 224 -3.99 9.00 21.27
N TYR A 225 -4.46 9.26 20.04
CA TYR A 225 -5.68 10.04 19.80
C TYR A 225 -6.92 9.37 20.43
N LEU A 226 -7.02 8.05 20.32
CA LEU A 226 -8.12 7.24 20.85
C LEU A 226 -8.12 7.25 22.39
N GLU A 227 -6.98 7.00 23.02
CA GLU A 227 -6.80 6.99 24.48
C GLU A 227 -7.14 8.35 25.10
N GLN A 228 -6.72 9.46 24.47
CA GLN A 228 -7.10 10.82 24.88
C GLN A 228 -8.61 11.08 24.85
N ARG A 229 -9.38 10.26 24.13
CA ARG A 229 -10.85 10.33 24.05
C ARG A 229 -11.56 9.24 24.84
N GLY A 230 -10.83 8.53 25.69
CA GLY A 230 -11.39 7.49 26.55
C GLY A 230 -11.74 6.19 25.81
N ALA A 231 -11.22 5.99 24.60
CA ALA A 231 -11.34 4.73 23.91
C ALA A 231 -10.37 3.69 24.51
N LEU A 232 -10.73 2.42 24.45
CA LEU A 232 -9.92 1.32 24.93
C LEU A 232 -9.17 0.68 23.76
N VAL A 233 -7.85 0.61 23.87
CA VAL A 233 -6.99 -0.03 22.86
C VAL A 233 -6.39 -1.29 23.47
N HIS A 234 -6.83 -2.46 22.96
CA HIS A 234 -6.40 -3.77 23.44
C HIS A 234 -5.46 -4.42 22.43
N THR A 235 -4.18 -4.52 22.77
CA THR A 235 -3.16 -5.24 21.98
C THR A 235 -2.90 -6.63 22.57
N GLY A 236 -2.54 -7.60 21.71
CA GLY A 236 -2.37 -8.99 22.12
C GLY A 236 -3.70 -9.71 22.40
N VAL A 237 -4.84 -9.11 22.04
CA VAL A 237 -6.19 -9.65 22.27
C VAL A 237 -6.80 -10.07 20.94
N MET A 238 -6.86 -11.38 20.73
CA MET A 238 -7.47 -11.97 19.53
C MET A 238 -8.95 -12.21 19.73
N VAL A 239 -9.79 -11.48 19.00
CA VAL A 239 -11.21 -11.81 18.88
C VAL A 239 -11.35 -13.06 18.02
N SER A 240 -11.95 -14.11 18.56
CA SER A 240 -12.11 -15.42 17.88
C SER A 240 -13.54 -15.73 17.50
N ARG A 241 -14.52 -15.10 18.17
CA ARG A 241 -15.95 -15.30 17.90
C ARG A 241 -16.70 -13.98 17.92
N LEU A 242 -17.61 -13.84 16.97
CA LEU A 242 -18.59 -12.80 16.85
C LEU A 242 -19.99 -13.46 16.95
N LEU A 243 -20.77 -13.06 17.91
CA LEU A 243 -22.07 -13.66 18.19
C LEU A 243 -23.14 -12.58 18.27
N PRO A 244 -24.40 -12.86 17.86
CA PRO A 244 -25.51 -11.96 18.11
C PRO A 244 -25.60 -11.60 19.60
N GLY A 245 -25.90 -10.34 19.88
CA GLY A 245 -26.11 -9.87 21.26
C GLY A 245 -27.49 -10.19 21.81
N ASN A 246 -27.74 -9.75 23.04
CA ASN A 246 -29.04 -9.96 23.69
C ASN A 246 -30.11 -8.99 23.19
N GLU A 247 -29.71 -7.85 22.64
CA GLU A 247 -30.58 -6.85 22.05
C GLU A 247 -30.48 -6.89 20.53
N ALA A 248 -31.53 -6.46 19.84
CA ALA A 248 -31.53 -6.39 18.39
C ALA A 248 -30.37 -5.53 17.87
N HIS A 249 -29.70 -6.01 16.83
CA HIS A 249 -28.57 -5.34 16.18
C HIS A 249 -27.34 -5.10 17.05
N THR A 250 -27.21 -5.78 18.21
CA THR A 250 -26.01 -5.78 19.04
C THR A 250 -25.19 -7.05 18.83
N TRP A 251 -23.88 -6.99 19.19
CA TRP A 251 -22.93 -8.06 18.94
C TRP A 251 -22.06 -8.32 20.18
N ARG A 252 -21.83 -9.59 20.48
CA ARG A 252 -20.93 -10.03 21.55
C ARG A 252 -19.63 -10.57 20.95
N LEU A 253 -18.53 -10.20 21.56
CA LEU A 253 -17.20 -10.67 21.18
C LEU A 253 -16.64 -11.62 22.23
N GLN A 254 -15.95 -12.65 21.78
CA GLN A 254 -15.20 -13.59 22.64
C GLN A 254 -13.80 -13.78 22.12
N ASP A 255 -12.87 -14.03 23.04
CA ASP A 255 -11.51 -14.42 22.74
C ASP A 255 -11.38 -15.93 22.44
N ARG A 256 -10.14 -16.43 22.31
CA ARG A 256 -9.86 -17.85 22.06
C ARG A 256 -10.28 -18.79 23.22
N ALA A 257 -10.25 -18.30 24.45
CA ALA A 257 -10.65 -19.07 25.63
C ALA A 257 -12.18 -19.11 25.79
N GLY A 258 -12.91 -18.34 24.98
CA GLY A 258 -14.36 -18.18 25.10
C GLY A 258 -14.77 -17.10 26.11
N GLU A 259 -13.79 -16.36 26.66
CA GLU A 259 -14.04 -15.27 27.60
C GLU A 259 -14.71 -14.08 26.86
N SER A 260 -15.64 -13.45 27.55
CA SER A 260 -16.38 -12.32 26.98
C SER A 260 -15.49 -11.07 26.91
N LEU A 261 -15.40 -10.49 25.72
CA LEU A 261 -14.75 -9.19 25.48
C LEU A 261 -15.75 -8.02 25.50
N GLY A 262 -17.04 -8.30 25.71
CA GLY A 262 -18.10 -7.30 25.82
C GLY A 262 -19.21 -7.44 24.78
N GLN A 263 -20.23 -6.57 24.95
CA GLN A 263 -21.34 -6.41 24.02
C GLN A 263 -21.31 -4.99 23.44
N PHE A 264 -21.57 -4.88 22.13
CA PHE A 264 -21.37 -3.67 21.35
C PHE A 264 -22.58 -3.38 20.48
N ALA A 265 -22.92 -2.10 20.34
CA ALA A 265 -23.99 -1.64 19.46
C ALA A 265 -23.65 -1.75 17.97
N GLY A 266 -22.35 -1.88 17.65
CA GLY A 266 -21.90 -2.12 16.30
C GLY A 266 -20.42 -2.57 16.29
N VAL A 267 -20.03 -3.32 15.27
CA VAL A 267 -18.69 -3.88 15.12
C VAL A 267 -18.16 -3.61 13.72
N VAL A 268 -16.95 -3.05 13.66
CA VAL A 268 -16.17 -2.95 12.43
C VAL A 268 -15.19 -4.12 12.37
N LEU A 269 -15.32 -4.97 11.34
CA LEU A 269 -14.38 -6.04 11.04
C LEU A 269 -13.28 -5.48 10.13
N ALA A 270 -12.16 -5.07 10.74
CA ALA A 270 -11.02 -4.47 10.06
C ALA A 270 -9.80 -5.40 9.98
N THR A 271 -10.04 -6.69 9.99
CA THR A 271 -9.03 -7.76 9.86
C THR A 271 -8.71 -8.05 8.40
N GLY A 272 -7.74 -8.93 8.14
CA GLY A 272 -7.56 -9.52 6.81
C GLY A 272 -8.77 -10.36 6.39
N PRO A 273 -8.95 -10.62 5.09
CA PRO A 273 -10.17 -11.26 4.56
C PRO A 273 -10.41 -12.66 5.12
N GLU A 274 -9.38 -13.45 5.38
CA GLU A 274 -9.55 -14.79 5.94
C GLU A 274 -10.07 -14.75 7.40
N ALA A 275 -9.54 -13.84 8.22
CA ALA A 275 -10.02 -13.68 9.59
C ALA A 275 -11.43 -13.08 9.62
N ALA A 276 -11.75 -12.17 8.70
CA ALA A 276 -13.11 -11.66 8.53
C ALA A 276 -14.08 -12.79 8.15
N ALA A 277 -13.69 -13.66 7.20
CA ALA A 277 -14.48 -14.81 6.80
C ALA A 277 -14.72 -15.79 7.96
N GLN A 278 -13.71 -16.04 8.78
CA GLN A 278 -13.85 -16.88 9.99
C GLN A 278 -14.83 -16.28 11.00
N LEU A 279 -14.75 -14.97 11.26
CA LEU A 279 -15.64 -14.31 12.21
C LEU A 279 -17.10 -14.24 11.71
N LEU A 280 -17.31 -14.17 10.38
CA LEU A 280 -18.62 -14.12 9.74
C LEU A 280 -19.21 -15.51 9.46
N ALA A 281 -18.46 -16.59 9.66
CA ALA A 281 -18.90 -17.94 9.34
C ALA A 281 -20.22 -18.27 10.05
N GLY A 282 -21.19 -18.78 9.27
CA GLY A 282 -22.54 -19.10 9.76
C GLY A 282 -23.48 -17.90 9.94
N GLN A 283 -23.03 -16.67 9.71
CA GLN A 283 -23.81 -15.44 9.86
C GLN A 283 -23.95 -14.65 8.56
N HIS A 284 -23.01 -14.81 7.64
CA HIS A 284 -22.99 -14.10 6.36
C HIS A 284 -22.26 -14.95 5.30
N ASP A 285 -22.58 -14.71 4.03
CA ASP A 285 -21.80 -15.32 2.93
C ASP A 285 -20.37 -14.76 2.89
N THR A 286 -19.41 -15.66 2.94
CA THR A 286 -17.98 -15.34 2.94
C THR A 286 -17.27 -15.70 1.65
N GLY A 287 -18.00 -16.10 0.61
CA GLY A 287 -17.44 -16.55 -0.66
C GLY A 287 -16.49 -15.53 -1.30
N LEU A 288 -16.88 -14.26 -1.35
CA LEU A 288 -16.03 -13.18 -1.90
C LEU A 288 -14.76 -12.94 -1.07
N LEU A 289 -14.82 -13.10 0.26
CA LEU A 289 -13.64 -12.98 1.13
C LEU A 289 -12.64 -14.12 0.90
N GLN A 290 -13.15 -15.34 0.71
CA GLN A 290 -12.35 -16.55 0.51
C GLN A 290 -11.78 -16.66 -0.90
N ALA A 291 -12.41 -16.01 -1.89
CA ALA A 291 -11.96 -16.02 -3.29
C ALA A 291 -10.72 -15.14 -3.55
N LEU A 292 -10.36 -14.25 -2.62
CA LEU A 292 -9.23 -13.35 -2.80
C LEU A 292 -7.90 -14.10 -2.80
N GLN A 293 -7.18 -14.04 -3.91
CA GLN A 293 -5.82 -14.55 -4.04
C GLN A 293 -4.84 -13.49 -3.56
N HIS A 294 -3.75 -13.89 -2.89
CA HIS A 294 -2.79 -12.93 -2.33
C HIS A 294 -1.44 -12.98 -3.06
N GLU A 295 -0.86 -11.79 -3.20
CA GLU A 295 0.47 -11.60 -3.75
C GLU A 295 1.44 -11.12 -2.66
N PRO A 296 2.63 -11.75 -2.57
CA PRO A 296 3.64 -11.38 -1.59
C PRO A 296 4.43 -10.15 -2.03
N ILE A 297 4.92 -9.40 -1.03
CA ILE A 297 5.96 -8.37 -1.20
C ILE A 297 7.11 -8.71 -0.26
N THR A 298 8.32 -8.58 -0.77
CA THR A 298 9.54 -8.76 0.01
C THR A 298 10.35 -7.47 0.02
N THR A 299 10.87 -7.10 1.18
CA THR A 299 11.85 -6.02 1.32
C THR A 299 13.16 -6.58 1.79
N CYS A 300 14.22 -6.32 1.05
CA CYS A 300 15.59 -6.66 1.40
C CYS A 300 16.29 -5.41 1.96
N TYR A 301 16.61 -5.41 3.25
CA TYR A 301 17.40 -4.39 3.92
C TYR A 301 18.87 -4.76 3.89
N LEU A 302 19.71 -3.81 3.53
CA LEU A 302 21.14 -3.97 3.34
C LEU A 302 21.84 -2.82 4.04
N GLN A 303 22.72 -3.13 4.97
CA GLN A 303 23.55 -2.13 5.66
C GLN A 303 24.93 -2.08 5.07
N TYR A 304 25.37 -0.91 4.76
CA TYR A 304 26.69 -0.55 4.31
C TYR A 304 27.32 0.45 5.29
N PRO A 305 28.63 0.76 5.14
CA PRO A 305 29.24 1.88 5.87
C PRO A 305 28.45 3.18 5.67
N ASP A 306 28.43 4.05 6.69
CA ASP A 306 27.67 5.30 6.68
C ASP A 306 28.00 6.26 5.54
N SER A 307 29.18 6.09 4.93
CA SER A 307 29.64 6.84 3.75
C SER A 307 28.92 6.44 2.46
N VAL A 308 28.29 5.26 2.43
CA VAL A 308 27.54 4.80 1.26
C VAL A 308 26.21 5.56 1.17
N ARG A 309 26.06 6.27 0.06
CA ARG A 309 24.86 7.06 -0.23
C ARG A 309 24.53 6.95 -1.71
N LEU A 310 23.26 6.72 -2.01
CA LEU A 310 22.77 6.73 -3.38
C LEU A 310 22.60 8.16 -3.92
N PRO A 311 22.62 8.36 -5.26
CA PRO A 311 22.45 9.68 -5.85
C PRO A 311 21.09 10.34 -5.58
N ALA A 312 20.10 9.55 -5.15
CA ALA A 312 18.77 10.03 -4.76
C ALA A 312 18.17 9.14 -3.67
N PRO A 313 17.24 9.65 -2.84
CA PRO A 313 16.61 8.87 -1.76
C PRO A 313 15.74 7.72 -2.27
N PHE A 314 15.35 7.74 -3.53
CA PHE A 314 14.50 6.74 -4.17
C PHE A 314 14.88 6.61 -5.65
N LEU A 315 15.07 5.39 -6.12
CA LEU A 315 15.40 5.06 -7.51
C LEU A 315 14.67 3.77 -7.92
N ALA A 316 14.32 3.69 -9.20
CA ALA A 316 13.84 2.46 -9.82
C ALA A 316 15.04 1.58 -10.22
N LEU A 317 14.82 0.28 -10.21
CA LEU A 317 15.75 -0.74 -10.69
C LEU A 317 15.05 -1.55 -11.80
N ALA A 318 15.82 -2.03 -12.76
CA ALA A 318 15.31 -2.93 -13.78
C ALA A 318 15.34 -4.37 -13.27
N ASP A 319 14.16 -4.95 -13.06
CA ASP A 319 14.05 -6.36 -12.70
C ASP A 319 14.34 -7.26 -13.93
N ASP A 320 15.07 -8.36 -13.67
CA ASP A 320 15.43 -9.35 -14.68
C ASP A 320 15.54 -10.71 -13.97
N ALA A 321 14.45 -11.48 -13.97
CA ALA A 321 14.37 -12.75 -13.27
C ALA A 321 15.43 -13.78 -13.75
N PRO A 322 15.72 -13.96 -15.06
CA PRO A 322 16.80 -14.81 -15.54
C PRO A 322 18.17 -14.47 -14.95
N ARG A 323 18.43 -13.22 -14.64
CA ARG A 323 19.68 -12.74 -14.01
C ARG A 323 19.59 -12.67 -12.49
N GLN A 324 18.47 -13.07 -11.90
CA GLN A 324 18.18 -12.94 -10.47
C GLN A 324 18.25 -11.48 -9.98
N ALA A 325 17.98 -10.53 -10.86
CA ALA A 325 17.83 -9.10 -10.53
C ALA A 325 16.39 -8.86 -10.12
N TRP A 326 16.08 -9.00 -8.83
CA TRP A 326 14.71 -9.02 -8.33
C TRP A 326 14.18 -7.65 -7.92
N GLY A 327 15.09 -6.72 -7.58
CA GLY A 327 14.73 -5.39 -7.08
C GLY A 327 14.04 -4.54 -8.14
N GLN A 328 12.92 -3.91 -7.77
CA GLN A 328 12.22 -2.94 -8.63
C GLN A 328 12.42 -1.51 -8.16
N PHE A 329 12.59 -1.32 -6.85
CA PHE A 329 12.84 0.00 -6.27
C PHE A 329 13.82 -0.10 -5.12
N VAL A 330 14.69 0.90 -5.00
CA VAL A 330 15.62 1.05 -3.89
C VAL A 330 15.40 2.38 -3.18
N PHE A 331 15.38 2.32 -1.85
CA PHE A 331 15.29 3.46 -0.95
C PHE A 331 16.58 3.60 -0.15
N ASP A 332 17.17 4.77 -0.16
CA ASP A 332 18.28 5.14 0.74
C ASP A 332 17.68 5.66 2.04
N ARG A 333 17.61 4.79 3.05
CA ARG A 333 16.99 5.10 4.34
C ARG A 333 17.71 6.23 5.07
N GLY A 334 19.03 6.35 4.88
CA GLY A 334 19.81 7.45 5.46
C GLY A 334 19.39 8.83 4.96
N GLN A 335 18.90 8.92 3.72
CA GLN A 335 18.33 10.15 3.16
C GLN A 335 16.88 10.41 3.56
N LEU A 336 16.24 9.43 4.21
CA LEU A 336 14.83 9.48 4.64
C LEU A 336 14.66 9.60 6.16
N GLY A 337 15.75 9.87 6.89
CA GLY A 337 15.72 9.99 8.35
C GLY A 337 15.98 8.70 9.11
N GLY A 338 16.27 7.59 8.41
CA GLY A 338 16.71 6.32 8.97
C GLY A 338 18.24 6.24 9.12
N GLN A 339 18.75 5.03 9.35
CA GLN A 339 20.17 4.76 9.54
C GLN A 339 20.96 5.05 8.26
N ALA A 340 22.08 5.77 8.39
CA ALA A 340 23.00 6.03 7.28
C ALA A 340 23.57 4.70 6.72
N GLY A 341 23.78 4.64 5.40
CA GLY A 341 24.23 3.43 4.73
C GLY A 341 23.20 2.30 4.65
N CYS A 342 22.00 2.47 5.19
CA CYS A 342 20.93 1.48 5.11
C CYS A 342 20.12 1.66 3.81
N LEU A 343 20.14 0.64 2.95
CA LEU A 343 19.34 0.59 1.74
C LEU A 343 18.19 -0.43 1.92
N ALA A 344 17.01 -0.08 1.42
CA ALA A 344 15.87 -0.99 1.39
C ALA A 344 15.45 -1.22 -0.07
N VAL A 345 15.48 -2.48 -0.52
CA VAL A 345 15.10 -2.86 -1.89
C VAL A 345 13.80 -3.63 -1.85
N VAL A 346 12.82 -3.15 -2.62
CA VAL A 346 11.47 -3.75 -2.69
C VAL A 346 11.38 -4.68 -3.89
N VAL A 347 10.82 -5.85 -3.62
CA VAL A 347 10.41 -6.85 -4.61
C VAL A 347 8.93 -7.10 -4.44
N SER A 348 8.13 -6.56 -5.34
CA SER A 348 6.69 -6.78 -5.41
C SER A 348 6.38 -7.96 -6.34
N ALA A 349 5.18 -8.55 -6.23
CA ALA A 349 4.82 -9.81 -6.89
C ALA A 349 5.92 -10.87 -6.68
N ALA A 350 6.38 -11.00 -5.43
CA ALA A 350 7.64 -11.64 -5.09
C ALA A 350 7.58 -13.18 -5.10
N GLY A 351 6.52 -13.81 -5.61
CA GLY A 351 6.32 -15.26 -5.54
C GLY A 351 7.51 -16.05 -6.08
N GLN A 352 8.00 -15.71 -7.27
CA GLN A 352 9.16 -16.37 -7.89
C GLN A 352 10.45 -16.12 -7.10
N ALA A 353 10.70 -14.87 -6.70
CA ALA A 353 11.91 -14.51 -5.96
C ALA A 353 12.01 -15.20 -4.60
N ILE A 354 10.87 -15.40 -3.91
CA ILE A 354 10.80 -16.09 -2.62
C ILE A 354 11.08 -17.58 -2.78
N ALA A 355 10.66 -18.19 -3.89
CA ALA A 355 10.88 -19.61 -4.18
C ALA A 355 12.39 -19.96 -4.26
N GLU A 356 13.24 -19.02 -4.67
CA GLU A 356 14.71 -19.17 -4.65
C GLU A 356 15.31 -19.15 -3.22
N GLY A 357 14.54 -18.72 -2.23
CA GLY A 357 14.97 -18.56 -0.85
C GLY A 357 15.61 -17.20 -0.54
N HIS A 358 15.48 -16.75 0.71
CA HIS A 358 15.90 -15.42 1.16
C HIS A 358 17.40 -15.13 0.93
N ALA A 359 18.26 -16.14 1.07
CA ALA A 359 19.72 -15.97 0.89
C ALA A 359 20.07 -15.71 -0.59
N ALA A 360 19.48 -16.47 -1.52
CA ALA A 360 19.67 -16.30 -2.95
C ALA A 360 19.08 -14.97 -3.43
N LEU A 361 17.87 -14.62 -2.97
CA LEU A 361 17.23 -13.34 -3.24
C LEU A 361 18.14 -12.17 -2.82
N ALA A 362 18.62 -12.16 -1.58
CA ALA A 362 19.49 -11.09 -1.09
C ALA A 362 20.81 -11.01 -1.86
N ALA A 363 21.42 -12.16 -2.24
CA ALA A 363 22.61 -12.20 -3.07
C ALA A 363 22.37 -11.68 -4.50
N GLY A 364 21.21 -11.98 -5.08
CA GLY A 364 20.79 -11.42 -6.38
C GLY A 364 20.67 -9.91 -6.33
N ILE A 365 19.97 -9.38 -5.30
CA ILE A 365 19.79 -7.95 -5.11
C ILE A 365 21.12 -7.21 -4.91
N THR A 366 22.05 -7.75 -4.12
CA THR A 366 23.35 -7.08 -3.93
C THR A 366 24.17 -7.02 -5.23
N ARG A 367 24.15 -8.09 -6.06
CA ARG A 367 24.75 -8.07 -7.40
C ARG A 367 24.06 -7.06 -8.32
N GLN A 368 22.72 -7.01 -8.30
CA GLN A 368 21.97 -6.04 -9.09
C GLN A 368 22.38 -4.61 -8.73
N LEU A 369 22.38 -4.25 -7.44
CA LEU A 369 22.79 -2.91 -7.00
C LEU A 369 24.24 -2.58 -7.42
N ALA A 370 25.17 -3.50 -7.22
CA ALA A 370 26.58 -3.28 -7.60
C ALA A 370 26.73 -3.03 -9.11
N THR A 371 25.94 -3.74 -9.93
CA THR A 371 25.95 -3.59 -11.39
C THR A 371 25.25 -2.30 -11.82
N ASP A 372 24.03 -2.07 -11.35
CA ASP A 372 23.18 -0.94 -11.78
C ASP A 372 23.81 0.41 -11.41
N PHE A 373 24.47 0.50 -10.25
CA PHE A 373 25.16 1.71 -9.80
C PHE A 373 26.64 1.78 -10.23
N ALA A 374 27.18 0.74 -10.88
CA ALA A 374 28.61 0.59 -11.17
C ALA A 374 29.48 0.82 -9.91
N LEU A 375 29.01 0.35 -8.76
CA LEU A 375 29.65 0.51 -7.46
C LEU A 375 29.89 -0.86 -6.81
N PRO A 376 31.07 -1.48 -6.97
CA PRO A 376 31.37 -2.83 -6.46
C PRO A 376 31.16 -2.99 -4.96
N ALA A 377 31.32 -1.92 -4.17
CA ALA A 377 31.10 -1.92 -2.71
C ALA A 377 29.67 -2.35 -2.33
N LEU A 378 28.70 -2.17 -3.21
CA LEU A 378 27.31 -2.60 -2.97
C LEU A 378 27.11 -4.12 -3.04
N ALA A 379 28.10 -4.90 -3.51
CA ALA A 379 28.04 -6.35 -3.50
C ALA A 379 28.20 -6.94 -2.09
N THR A 380 28.83 -6.22 -1.15
CA THR A 380 29.24 -6.74 0.17
C THR A 380 28.67 -5.88 1.32
N PRO A 381 27.37 -6.00 1.64
CA PRO A 381 26.80 -5.32 2.80
C PRO A 381 27.35 -5.92 4.11
N GLN A 382 27.40 -5.10 5.17
CA GLN A 382 27.78 -5.52 6.53
C GLN A 382 26.78 -6.50 7.11
N TRP A 383 25.50 -6.25 6.90
CA TRP A 383 24.42 -7.19 7.19
C TRP A 383 23.28 -7.07 6.16
N ARG A 384 22.46 -8.09 6.11
CA ARG A 384 21.27 -8.17 5.26
C ARG A 384 20.13 -8.78 6.04
N ARG A 385 18.91 -8.25 5.85
CA ARG A 385 17.66 -8.77 6.40
C ARG A 385 16.61 -8.79 5.31
N VAL A 386 15.87 -9.87 5.25
CA VAL A 386 14.77 -10.04 4.29
C VAL A 386 13.48 -10.20 5.06
N ILE A 387 12.55 -9.29 4.83
CA ILE A 387 11.21 -9.31 5.42
C ILE A 387 10.21 -9.58 4.30
N THR A 388 9.40 -10.61 4.46
CA THR A 388 8.39 -11.00 3.47
C THR A 388 7.00 -10.94 4.10
N GLU A 389 6.13 -10.13 3.54
CA GLU A 389 4.70 -10.17 3.80
C GLU A 389 4.05 -11.05 2.73
N LYS A 390 3.68 -12.27 3.11
CA LYS A 390 3.12 -13.27 2.18
C LYS A 390 1.74 -12.89 1.64
N ARG A 391 0.98 -12.10 2.38
CA ARG A 391 -0.35 -11.61 2.02
C ARG A 391 -0.36 -10.11 1.95
N ALA A 392 0.61 -9.54 1.23
CA ALA A 392 0.81 -8.10 1.18
C ALA A 392 -0.39 -7.39 0.58
N THR A 393 -0.89 -7.89 -0.53
CA THR A 393 -2.10 -7.42 -1.22
C THR A 393 -2.88 -8.62 -1.77
N PHE A 394 -4.13 -8.41 -2.11
CA PHE A 394 -4.80 -9.35 -3.02
C PHE A 394 -4.44 -9.02 -4.48
N ALA A 395 -4.50 -10.02 -5.36
CA ALA A 395 -4.27 -9.85 -6.80
C ALA A 395 -5.45 -9.11 -7.44
N CYS A 396 -5.19 -7.95 -8.03
CA CYS A 396 -6.20 -7.15 -8.72
C CYS A 396 -6.39 -7.66 -10.16
N THR A 397 -7.11 -8.76 -10.33
CA THR A 397 -7.35 -9.37 -11.66
C THR A 397 -8.58 -8.78 -12.36
N PRO A 398 -8.69 -8.90 -13.72
CA PRO A 398 -9.87 -8.47 -14.44
C PRO A 398 -11.15 -9.13 -13.92
N GLY A 399 -12.21 -8.33 -13.75
CA GLY A 399 -13.51 -8.83 -13.30
C GLY A 399 -13.59 -9.24 -11.83
N LEU A 400 -12.54 -9.02 -11.02
CA LEU A 400 -12.54 -9.38 -9.61
C LEU A 400 -13.66 -8.67 -8.85
N GLN A 401 -14.57 -9.46 -8.29
CA GLN A 401 -15.59 -8.96 -7.37
C GLN A 401 -15.03 -8.90 -5.95
N ARG A 402 -15.29 -7.80 -5.25
CA ARG A 402 -14.85 -7.56 -3.88
C ARG A 402 -16.03 -7.38 -2.95
N PRO A 403 -15.94 -7.85 -1.68
CA PRO A 403 -17.01 -7.67 -0.71
C PRO A 403 -17.30 -6.19 -0.49
N ASP A 404 -18.57 -5.87 -0.26
CA ASP A 404 -19.03 -4.55 0.13
C ASP A 404 -19.86 -4.62 1.43
N ASN A 405 -20.39 -3.49 1.87
CA ASN A 405 -21.18 -3.43 3.08
C ASN A 405 -22.70 -3.45 2.82
N ALA A 406 -23.15 -3.58 1.57
CA ALA A 406 -24.57 -3.47 1.24
C ALA A 406 -25.41 -4.61 1.83
N ALA A 407 -24.84 -5.81 1.88
CA ALA A 407 -25.51 -7.01 2.39
C ALA A 407 -25.08 -7.40 3.82
N MET A 408 -24.27 -6.59 4.50
CA MET A 408 -23.81 -6.91 5.85
C MET A 408 -24.96 -6.90 6.87
N PRO A 409 -24.97 -7.82 7.84
CA PRO A 409 -25.93 -7.79 8.94
C PRO A 409 -25.94 -6.44 9.67
N ALA A 410 -27.09 -6.01 10.13
CA ALA A 410 -27.24 -4.75 10.86
C ALA A 410 -26.27 -4.69 12.07
N GLY A 411 -25.61 -3.55 12.24
CA GLY A 411 -24.58 -3.36 13.26
C GLY A 411 -23.21 -3.96 12.92
N LEU A 412 -23.02 -4.57 11.74
CA LEU A 412 -21.71 -5.00 11.26
C LEU A 412 -21.27 -4.19 10.05
N ALA A 413 -19.97 -3.93 9.96
CA ALA A 413 -19.36 -3.34 8.79
C ALA A 413 -17.96 -3.93 8.54
N LEU A 414 -17.63 -4.17 7.27
CA LEU A 414 -16.29 -4.55 6.82
C LEU A 414 -15.43 -3.33 6.57
N ALA A 415 -14.15 -3.40 6.93
CA ALA A 415 -13.15 -2.41 6.59
C ALA A 415 -11.83 -3.09 6.19
N GLY A 416 -11.21 -2.61 5.12
CA GLY A 416 -9.94 -3.14 4.62
C GLY A 416 -9.69 -2.64 3.20
N ASP A 417 -8.46 -2.79 2.74
CA ASP A 417 -8.06 -2.48 1.37
C ASP A 417 -8.73 -3.39 0.32
N TYR A 418 -9.28 -4.52 0.77
CA TYR A 418 -10.00 -5.51 -0.04
C TYR A 418 -11.50 -5.19 -0.22
N VAL A 419 -12.06 -4.32 0.60
CA VAL A 419 -13.47 -3.89 0.46
C VAL A 419 -13.65 -3.09 -0.83
N ALA A 420 -14.79 -3.24 -1.49
CA ALA A 420 -15.10 -2.56 -2.74
C ALA A 420 -14.89 -1.03 -2.63
N GLY A 421 -14.26 -0.44 -3.63
CA GLY A 421 -13.90 0.98 -3.67
C GLY A 421 -12.84 1.27 -4.75
N ASP A 422 -12.51 2.56 -4.92
CA ASP A 422 -11.67 3.05 -6.03
C ASP A 422 -10.18 2.75 -5.90
N TYR A 423 -9.69 2.47 -4.70
CA TYR A 423 -8.26 2.31 -4.40
C TYR A 423 -7.96 0.93 -3.81
N PRO A 424 -8.15 -0.16 -4.60
CA PRO A 424 -7.91 -1.52 -4.12
C PRO A 424 -6.46 -1.72 -3.70
N ALA A 425 -6.24 -2.56 -2.70
CA ALA A 425 -4.92 -2.98 -2.23
C ALA A 425 -3.97 -1.83 -1.82
N THR A 426 -4.51 -0.67 -1.39
CA THR A 426 -3.71 0.51 -1.00
C THR A 426 -4.02 0.99 0.42
N LEU A 427 -3.10 1.77 1.01
CA LEU A 427 -3.32 2.44 2.31
C LEU A 427 -4.51 3.42 2.23
N GLU A 428 -4.68 4.12 1.11
CA GLU A 428 -5.81 5.03 0.91
C GLU A 428 -7.13 4.25 0.86
N GLY A 429 -7.17 3.10 0.16
CA GLY A 429 -8.32 2.21 0.13
C GLY A 429 -8.68 1.71 1.52
N ALA A 430 -7.68 1.27 2.30
CA ALA A 430 -7.85 0.84 3.67
C ALA A 430 -8.47 1.95 4.55
N VAL A 431 -7.90 3.15 4.51
CA VAL A 431 -8.39 4.30 5.29
C VAL A 431 -9.81 4.69 4.86
N ARG A 432 -10.08 4.79 3.55
CA ARG A 432 -11.42 5.13 3.04
C ARG A 432 -12.47 4.13 3.46
N SER A 433 -12.17 2.84 3.39
CA SER A 433 -13.10 1.79 3.80
C SER A 433 -13.38 1.83 5.31
N GLY A 434 -12.35 2.10 6.14
CA GLY A 434 -12.52 2.29 7.57
C GLY A 434 -13.43 3.48 7.92
N LEU A 435 -13.21 4.62 7.26
CA LEU A 435 -14.06 5.81 7.42
C LEU A 435 -15.50 5.55 6.94
N ALA A 436 -15.69 4.79 5.87
CA ALA A 436 -17.00 4.41 5.37
C ALA A 436 -17.71 3.46 6.33
N ALA A 437 -17.03 2.44 6.84
CA ALA A 437 -17.56 1.50 7.83
C ALA A 437 -18.03 2.21 9.11
N ALA A 438 -17.24 3.16 9.63
CA ALA A 438 -17.63 3.97 10.76
C ALA A 438 -18.92 4.77 10.51
N ARG A 439 -19.05 5.39 9.33
CA ARG A 439 -20.26 6.16 8.96
C ARG A 439 -21.52 5.30 8.95
N LEU A 440 -21.44 4.05 8.47
CA LEU A 440 -22.56 3.12 8.46
C LEU A 440 -23.06 2.77 9.87
N LEU A 441 -22.17 2.75 10.87
CA LEU A 441 -22.55 2.46 12.26
C LEU A 441 -23.06 3.70 13.03
N ILE A 442 -22.74 4.91 12.56
CA ILE A 442 -23.17 6.17 13.16
C ILE A 442 -24.55 6.61 12.62
N ALA A 443 -24.85 6.27 11.36
CA ALA A 443 -26.13 6.57 10.72
C ALA A 443 -27.28 5.80 11.38
#